data_302336a2427ce7e80e2a033e12eabc39
#
_entry.id   302336a2427ce7e80e2a033e12eabc39
#
_cell.length_a   1.000
_cell.length_b   1.000
_cell.length_c   1.000
_cell.angle_alpha   90.00
_cell.angle_beta   90.00
_cell.angle_gamma   90.00
#
_symmetry.space_group_name_H-M   'P 1'
#
loop_
_entity.id
_entity.type
_entity.pdbx_description
1 polymer ?
#
loop_
_entity_poly.entity_id
_entity_poly.type
_entity_poly.pdbx_seq_one_letter_code
_entity_poly.pdbx_strand_id
1 'polypeptide(L)'
;MNLYFYASKIITPLILPSNFFIFALIIFFYLGILKKKEKFKKIFSIFFVLFSLLSLLPLGENLIYYVLEKNYKNSKLPKNIDYIFVPSGSPERIVQAIKIKNHYVPAKIKIIYSSGNAALDKKKGKDSETPFVKTIIVNSKMDKQDIIFLPNARNTIENFKQLKSFLKGEKNKKILLVTSASHMKRSL
;
A
#
# COMPACT_ATOMS: atom_id res chain seq x y z
N MET A 1 -5.09 22.50 -5.80
CA MET A 1 -5.71 21.53 -4.88
C MET A 1 -5.83 20.21 -5.62
N ASN A 2 -5.34 19.10 -5.08
CA ASN A 2 -5.27 17.84 -5.84
C ASN A 2 -6.60 17.09 -5.72
N LEU A 3 -7.56 17.39 -6.63
CA LEU A 3 -8.91 16.80 -6.66
C LEU A 3 -8.87 15.27 -6.58
N TYR A 4 -7.90 14.65 -7.28
CA TYR A 4 -7.69 13.20 -7.24
C TYR A 4 -7.42 12.68 -5.81
N PHE A 5 -6.66 13.41 -5.01
CA PHE A 5 -6.37 13.01 -3.63
C PHE A 5 -7.65 12.96 -2.77
N TYR A 6 -8.47 13.98 -2.84
CA TYR A 6 -9.73 14.02 -2.08
C TYR A 6 -10.75 13.00 -2.61
N ALA A 7 -10.89 12.88 -3.92
CA ALA A 7 -11.74 11.87 -4.53
C ALA A 7 -11.33 10.45 -4.10
N SER A 8 -10.05 10.11 -4.13
CA SER A 8 -9.59 8.80 -3.69
C SER A 8 -9.88 8.53 -2.21
N LYS A 9 -9.80 9.52 -1.34
CA LYS A 9 -10.10 9.38 0.10
C LYS A 9 -11.59 9.18 0.40
N ILE A 10 -12.46 9.67 -0.47
CA ILE A 10 -13.93 9.49 -0.34
C ILE A 10 -14.36 8.17 -0.98
N ILE A 11 -13.84 7.87 -2.18
CA ILE A 11 -14.27 6.69 -2.96
C ILE A 11 -13.68 5.40 -2.37
N THR A 12 -12.43 5.40 -1.91
CA THR A 12 -11.79 4.19 -1.37
C THR A 12 -12.57 3.55 -0.23
N PRO A 13 -13.06 4.27 0.81
CA PRO A 13 -13.91 3.68 1.84
C PRO A 13 -15.20 3.05 1.29
N LEU A 14 -15.79 3.60 0.23
CA LEU A 14 -17.01 3.05 -0.36
C LEU A 14 -16.79 1.72 -1.06
N ILE A 15 -15.58 1.48 -1.58
CA ILE A 15 -15.21 0.27 -2.33
C ILE A 15 -14.60 -0.80 -1.42
N LEU A 16 -14.20 -0.46 -0.19
CA LEU A 16 -13.60 -1.43 0.72
C LEU A 16 -14.57 -2.57 1.05
N PRO A 17 -14.14 -3.83 0.97
CA PRO A 17 -15.00 -4.98 1.29
C PRO A 17 -15.65 -4.90 2.68
N SER A 18 -14.94 -4.36 3.68
CA SER A 18 -15.46 -4.14 5.03
C SER A 18 -16.71 -3.25 5.05
N ASN A 19 -16.75 -2.20 4.22
CA ASN A 19 -17.87 -1.27 4.16
C ASN A 19 -19.04 -1.84 3.33
N PHE A 20 -18.78 -2.81 2.45
CA PHE A 20 -19.82 -3.55 1.75
C PHE A 20 -20.79 -4.24 2.73
N PHE A 21 -20.30 -4.74 3.87
CA PHE A 21 -21.16 -5.29 4.92
C PHE A 21 -22.10 -4.24 5.51
N ILE A 22 -21.64 -3.03 5.71
CA ILE A 22 -22.47 -1.93 6.23
C ILE A 22 -23.59 -1.60 5.23
N PHE A 23 -23.25 -1.47 3.93
CA PHE A 23 -24.25 -1.24 2.89
C PHE A 23 -25.24 -2.40 2.78
N ALA A 24 -24.75 -3.63 2.85
CA ALA A 24 -25.62 -4.82 2.82
C ALA A 24 -26.58 -4.84 4.02
N LEU A 25 -26.13 -4.49 5.22
CA LEU A 25 -26.98 -4.35 6.40
C LEU A 25 -28.02 -3.25 6.22
N ILE A 26 -27.66 -2.07 5.71
CA ILE A 26 -28.61 -1.00 5.44
C ILE A 26 -29.70 -1.45 4.47
N ILE A 27 -29.31 -2.11 3.39
CA ILE A 27 -30.27 -2.67 2.40
C ILE A 27 -31.17 -3.71 3.06
N PHE A 28 -30.61 -4.58 3.91
CA PHE A 28 -31.38 -5.60 4.64
C PHE A 28 -32.43 -4.97 5.55
N PHE A 29 -32.05 -3.95 6.34
CA PHE A 29 -33.00 -3.21 7.18
C PHE A 29 -34.08 -2.50 6.35
N TYR A 30 -33.69 -1.85 5.26
CA TYR A 30 -34.64 -1.20 4.35
C TYR A 30 -35.65 -2.20 3.76
N LEU A 31 -35.18 -3.35 3.27
CA LEU A 31 -36.04 -4.42 2.78
C LEU A 31 -36.89 -5.05 3.90
N GLY A 32 -36.40 -5.01 5.15
CA GLY A 32 -37.15 -5.42 6.34
C GLY A 32 -38.37 -4.59 6.59
N ILE A 33 -38.29 -3.28 6.37
CA ILE A 33 -39.41 -2.33 6.51
C ILE A 33 -40.43 -2.53 5.40
N LEU A 34 -40.00 -2.90 4.19
CA LEU A 34 -40.88 -3.18 3.04
C LEU A 34 -41.48 -4.59 3.15
N LYS A 35 -42.61 -4.73 3.87
CA LYS A 35 -43.26 -6.03 4.17
C LYS A 35 -43.59 -6.95 2.97
N LYS A 36 -43.51 -6.47 1.73
CA LYS A 36 -43.99 -7.18 0.52
C LYS A 36 -42.99 -8.11 -0.18
N LYS A 37 -41.76 -8.37 0.34
CA LYS A 37 -40.74 -9.13 -0.39
C LYS A 37 -40.04 -10.23 0.44
N GLU A 38 -40.81 -11.10 1.08
CA GLU A 38 -40.29 -12.17 1.95
C GLU A 38 -39.30 -13.11 1.24
N LYS A 39 -39.58 -13.53 0.00
CA LYS A 39 -38.64 -14.35 -0.80
C LYS A 39 -37.31 -13.66 -1.03
N PHE A 40 -37.34 -12.38 -1.34
CA PHE A 40 -36.12 -11.59 -1.58
C PHE A 40 -35.28 -11.44 -0.32
N LYS A 41 -35.92 -11.19 0.83
CA LYS A 41 -35.25 -11.12 2.13
C LYS A 41 -34.53 -12.43 2.45
N LYS A 42 -35.21 -13.58 2.24
CA LYS A 42 -34.63 -14.90 2.51
C LYS A 42 -33.41 -15.18 1.64
N ILE A 43 -33.50 -14.92 0.33
CA ILE A 43 -32.36 -15.09 -0.61
C ILE A 43 -31.21 -14.17 -0.21
N PHE A 44 -31.49 -12.91 0.09
CA PHE A 44 -30.48 -11.92 0.48
C PHE A 44 -29.82 -12.29 1.81
N SER A 45 -30.58 -12.80 2.79
CA SER A 45 -30.03 -13.28 4.07
C SER A 45 -29.09 -14.47 3.87
N ILE A 46 -29.47 -15.44 3.05
CA ILE A 46 -28.62 -16.60 2.74
C ILE A 46 -27.31 -16.12 2.06
N PHE A 47 -27.42 -15.26 1.06
CA PHE A 47 -26.26 -14.69 0.38
C PHE A 47 -25.34 -13.94 1.34
N PHE A 48 -25.91 -13.12 2.25
CA PHE A 48 -25.15 -12.36 3.23
C PHE A 48 -24.42 -13.28 4.21
N VAL A 49 -25.06 -14.33 4.70
CA VAL A 49 -24.43 -15.31 5.60
C VAL A 49 -23.29 -16.05 4.89
N LEU A 50 -23.52 -16.53 3.66
CA LEU A 50 -22.49 -17.22 2.88
C LEU A 50 -21.29 -16.30 2.58
N PHE A 51 -21.56 -15.05 2.20
CA PHE A 51 -20.51 -14.07 1.94
C PHE A 51 -19.72 -13.74 3.21
N SER A 52 -20.40 -13.63 4.36
CA SER A 52 -19.75 -13.40 5.66
C SER A 52 -18.84 -14.58 6.03
N LEU A 53 -19.30 -15.80 5.87
CA LEU A 53 -18.51 -17.00 6.11
C LEU A 53 -17.29 -17.08 5.18
N LEU A 54 -17.45 -16.78 3.89
CA LEU A 54 -16.35 -16.74 2.93
C LEU A 54 -15.32 -15.67 3.28
N SER A 55 -15.77 -14.52 3.82
CA SER A 55 -14.88 -13.44 4.23
C SER A 55 -14.04 -13.77 5.47
N LEU A 56 -14.48 -14.71 6.30
CA LEU A 56 -13.74 -15.21 7.45
C LEU A 56 -12.65 -16.22 7.06
N LEU A 57 -12.73 -16.78 5.85
CA LEU A 57 -11.75 -17.77 5.40
C LEU A 57 -10.49 -17.05 4.86
N PRO A 58 -9.29 -17.45 5.29
CA PRO A 58 -8.02 -16.91 4.78
C PRO A 58 -7.79 -17.23 3.29
N LEU A 59 -8.63 -18.09 2.71
CA LEU A 59 -8.57 -18.47 1.30
C LEU A 59 -8.75 -17.29 0.35
N GLY A 60 -9.66 -16.36 0.66
CA GLY A 60 -9.91 -15.18 -0.18
C GLY A 60 -8.70 -14.25 -0.24
N GLU A 61 -8.07 -14.03 0.90
CA GLU A 61 -6.85 -13.20 0.99
C GLU A 61 -5.70 -13.85 0.22
N ASN A 62 -5.46 -15.13 0.45
CA ASN A 62 -4.40 -15.89 -0.23
C ASN A 62 -4.58 -15.93 -1.75
N LEU A 63 -5.81 -16.08 -2.25
CA LEU A 63 -6.10 -16.05 -3.69
C LEU A 63 -5.83 -14.68 -4.30
N ILE A 64 -6.24 -13.60 -3.63
CA ILE A 64 -6.00 -12.23 -4.10
C ILE A 64 -4.49 -11.95 -4.14
N TYR A 65 -3.77 -12.27 -3.07
CA TYR A 65 -2.32 -12.10 -3.03
C TYR A 65 -1.62 -12.97 -4.09
N TYR A 66 -2.02 -14.23 -4.26
CA TYR A 66 -1.46 -15.09 -5.29
C TYR A 66 -1.61 -14.51 -6.69
N VAL A 67 -2.80 -14.00 -7.05
CA VAL A 67 -3.04 -13.37 -8.36
C VAL A 67 -2.20 -12.10 -8.55
N LEU A 68 -2.01 -11.32 -7.49
CA LEU A 68 -1.22 -10.08 -7.54
C LEU A 68 0.28 -10.37 -7.59
N GLU A 69 0.75 -11.40 -6.90
CA GLU A 69 2.17 -11.71 -6.73
C GLU A 69 2.74 -12.62 -7.82
N LYS A 70 1.91 -13.46 -8.46
CA LYS A 70 2.39 -14.49 -9.40
C LYS A 70 3.35 -13.97 -10.48
N ASN A 71 3.15 -12.72 -10.94
CA ASN A 71 3.97 -12.10 -11.98
C ASN A 71 5.30 -11.55 -11.43
N TYR A 72 5.44 -11.40 -10.12
CA TYR A 72 6.60 -10.78 -9.46
C TYR A 72 7.36 -11.74 -8.55
N LYS A 73 6.73 -12.84 -8.11
CA LYS A 73 7.28 -13.81 -7.15
C LYS A 73 8.63 -14.40 -7.56
N ASN A 74 8.83 -14.60 -8.87
CA ASN A 74 10.04 -15.20 -9.44
C ASN A 74 10.96 -14.16 -10.09
N SER A 75 10.77 -12.87 -9.82
CA SER A 75 11.63 -11.81 -10.35
C SER A 75 13.03 -11.96 -9.77
N LYS A 76 14.00 -12.28 -10.62
CA LYS A 76 15.42 -12.29 -10.21
C LYS A 76 15.85 -10.86 -9.92
N LEU A 77 16.60 -10.69 -8.82
CA LEU A 77 17.20 -9.41 -8.52
C LEU A 77 18.18 -9.02 -9.64
N PRO A 78 18.12 -7.80 -10.17
CA PRO A 78 19.02 -7.34 -11.22
C PRO A 78 20.46 -7.29 -10.67
N LYS A 79 21.46 -7.61 -11.50
CA LYS A 79 22.87 -7.63 -11.06
C LYS A 79 23.38 -6.29 -10.54
N ASN A 80 22.95 -5.21 -11.17
CA ASN A 80 23.41 -3.84 -10.86
C ASN A 80 22.20 -2.93 -10.65
N ILE A 81 22.16 -2.26 -9.49
CA ILE A 81 21.20 -1.21 -9.15
C ILE A 81 21.94 -0.06 -8.48
N ASP A 82 21.44 1.15 -8.63
CA ASP A 82 21.99 2.35 -8.00
C ASP A 82 21.23 2.68 -6.70
N TYR A 83 19.91 2.50 -6.73
CA TYR A 83 19.02 2.83 -5.61
C TYR A 83 17.95 1.76 -5.40
N ILE A 84 17.51 1.62 -4.15
CA ILE A 84 16.29 0.91 -3.78
C ILE A 84 15.25 1.94 -3.38
N PHE A 85 14.14 2.03 -4.12
CA PHE A 85 13.07 2.97 -3.82
C PHE A 85 11.93 2.29 -3.06
N VAL A 86 11.56 2.88 -1.92
CA VAL A 86 10.53 2.38 -1.00
C VAL A 86 9.48 3.47 -0.78
N PRO A 87 8.34 3.43 -1.46
CA PRO A 87 7.22 4.32 -1.14
C PRO A 87 6.55 3.87 0.16
N SER A 88 6.10 4.83 0.98
CA SER A 88 5.37 4.60 2.22
C SER A 88 4.08 3.78 2.02
N GLY A 89 3.54 3.26 3.11
CA GLY A 89 2.29 2.52 3.17
C GLY A 89 2.36 1.16 3.89
N SER A 90 3.55 0.69 4.25
CA SER A 90 3.75 -0.46 5.13
C SER A 90 5.21 -0.55 5.58
N PRO A 91 5.47 -0.69 6.89
CA PRO A 91 6.83 -0.78 7.43
C PRO A 91 7.60 -2.02 6.96
N GLU A 92 6.92 -3.12 6.61
CA GLU A 92 7.55 -4.34 6.11
C GLU A 92 8.35 -4.11 4.83
N ARG A 93 7.98 -3.09 4.04
CA ARG A 93 8.70 -2.73 2.81
C ARG A 93 10.13 -2.30 3.11
N ILE A 94 10.35 -1.53 4.19
CA ILE A 94 11.70 -1.11 4.57
C ILE A 94 12.54 -2.30 5.06
N VAL A 95 11.93 -3.24 5.79
CA VAL A 95 12.62 -4.47 6.22
C VAL A 95 13.08 -5.28 5.00
N GLN A 96 12.22 -5.44 4.00
CA GLN A 96 12.60 -6.12 2.75
C GLN A 96 13.68 -5.35 1.97
N ALA A 97 13.60 -4.02 1.92
CA ALA A 97 14.61 -3.20 1.26
C ALA A 97 15.99 -3.34 1.92
N ILE A 98 16.05 -3.42 3.26
CA ILE A 98 17.28 -3.66 4.00
C ILE A 98 17.85 -5.06 3.69
N LYS A 99 17.00 -6.10 3.66
CA LYS A 99 17.42 -7.46 3.27
C LYS A 99 17.98 -7.49 1.86
N ILE A 100 17.30 -6.84 0.91
CA ILE A 100 17.76 -6.74 -0.48
C ILE A 100 19.07 -5.98 -0.57
N LYS A 101 19.22 -4.84 0.13
CA LYS A 101 20.46 -4.08 0.16
C LYS A 101 21.62 -4.93 0.63
N ASN A 102 21.42 -5.73 1.70
CA ASN A 102 22.46 -6.61 2.24
C ASN A 102 22.89 -7.70 1.25
N HIS A 103 22.02 -8.10 0.31
CA HIS A 103 22.38 -9.03 -0.77
C HIS A 103 23.40 -8.44 -1.75
N TYR A 104 23.47 -7.11 -1.87
CA TYR A 104 24.39 -6.43 -2.79
C TYR A 104 25.72 -5.95 -2.15
N VAL A 105 26.00 -6.36 -0.93
CA VAL A 105 27.30 -6.03 -0.31
C VAL A 105 28.44 -6.69 -1.13
N PRO A 106 29.52 -5.96 -1.46
CA PRO A 106 29.96 -4.64 -0.93
C PRO A 106 29.49 -3.39 -1.70
N ALA A 107 28.52 -3.50 -2.61
CA ALA A 107 28.07 -2.37 -3.39
C ALA A 107 27.43 -1.26 -2.51
N LYS A 108 27.80 0.00 -2.74
CA LYS A 108 27.27 1.17 -2.01
C LYS A 108 25.89 1.60 -2.54
N ILE A 109 24.88 0.74 -2.34
CA ILE A 109 23.50 1.05 -2.74
C ILE A 109 22.79 1.79 -1.61
N LYS A 110 22.07 2.88 -1.96
CA LYS A 110 21.28 3.64 -1.00
C LYS A 110 19.81 3.31 -1.12
N ILE A 111 19.10 3.31 0.02
CA ILE A 111 17.66 3.22 0.07
C ILE A 111 17.07 4.62 0.03
N ILE A 112 16.10 4.85 -0.84
CA ILE A 112 15.30 6.09 -0.89
C ILE A 112 13.92 5.76 -0.33
N TYR A 113 13.61 6.29 0.84
CA TYR A 113 12.30 6.12 1.48
C TYR A 113 11.48 7.39 1.29
N SER A 114 10.34 7.28 0.63
CA SER A 114 9.43 8.41 0.38
C SER A 114 8.16 8.25 1.22
N SER A 115 7.89 9.25 2.05
CA SER A 115 6.75 9.27 2.97
C SER A 115 6.18 10.68 3.11
N GLY A 116 5.20 10.83 3.98
CA GLY A 116 4.63 12.11 4.35
C GLY A 116 3.25 11.97 5.01
N ASN A 117 2.60 13.10 5.20
CA ASN A 117 1.32 13.17 5.86
C ASN A 117 0.17 12.88 4.87
N ALA A 118 -0.39 11.67 4.94
CA ALA A 118 -1.53 11.24 4.11
C ALA A 118 -2.90 11.68 4.65
N ALA A 119 -2.98 12.48 5.73
CA ALA A 119 -4.23 12.98 6.28
C ALA A 119 -4.92 13.97 5.32
N LEU A 120 -6.25 14.05 5.41
CA LEU A 120 -7.05 15.03 4.65
C LEU A 120 -6.66 16.45 5.01
N ASP A 121 -6.52 16.72 6.31
CA ASP A 121 -6.05 18.01 6.82
C ASP A 121 -4.52 17.98 7.02
N LYS A 122 -3.81 18.77 6.22
CA LYS A 122 -2.35 18.87 6.30
C LYS A 122 -1.85 19.37 7.67
N LYS A 123 -2.62 20.23 8.34
CA LYS A 123 -2.22 20.84 9.62
C LYS A 123 -2.38 19.86 10.79
N LYS A 124 -3.36 18.96 10.72
CA LYS A 124 -3.70 18.03 11.81
C LYS A 124 -3.02 16.67 11.67
N GLY A 125 -2.65 16.27 10.44
CA GLY A 125 -2.03 14.97 10.22
C GLY A 125 -0.53 15.00 10.47
N LYS A 126 -0.01 13.94 11.08
CA LYS A 126 1.43 13.70 11.24
C LYS A 126 1.85 12.52 10.34
N ASP A 127 3.09 12.55 9.89
CA ASP A 127 3.70 11.36 9.30
C ASP A 127 3.95 10.35 10.43
N SER A 128 3.10 9.35 10.49
CA SER A 128 3.15 8.30 11.53
C SER A 128 4.11 7.18 11.19
N GLU A 129 4.46 7.01 9.93
CA GLU A 129 5.27 5.89 9.46
C GLU A 129 6.77 6.15 9.56
N THR A 130 7.22 7.37 9.25
CA THR A 130 8.66 7.71 9.28
C THR A 130 9.32 7.50 10.64
N PRO A 131 8.73 7.85 11.79
CA PRO A 131 9.34 7.55 13.09
C PRO A 131 9.56 6.05 13.30
N PHE A 132 8.58 5.22 12.93
CA PHE A 132 8.68 3.78 13.03
C PHE A 132 9.78 3.20 12.11
N VAL A 133 9.85 3.68 10.87
CA VAL A 133 10.91 3.31 9.93
C VAL A 133 12.29 3.69 10.46
N LYS A 134 12.45 4.85 11.07
CA LYS A 134 13.72 5.25 11.73
C LYS A 134 14.12 4.28 12.83
N THR A 135 13.17 3.80 13.64
CA THR A 135 13.44 2.79 14.67
C THR A 135 13.91 1.47 14.05
N ILE A 136 13.30 1.01 12.95
CA ILE A 136 13.73 -0.20 12.24
C ILE A 136 15.17 -0.04 11.74
N ILE A 137 15.52 1.12 11.17
CA ILE A 137 16.86 1.39 10.65
C ILE A 137 17.90 1.34 11.78
N VAL A 138 17.63 1.97 12.91
CA VAL A 138 18.52 1.94 14.08
C VAL A 138 18.73 0.50 14.54
N ASN A 139 17.65 -0.27 14.67
CA ASN A 139 17.72 -1.67 15.13
C ASN A 139 18.41 -2.60 14.12
N SER A 140 18.37 -2.28 12.82
CA SER A 140 19.04 -3.06 11.78
C SER A 140 20.54 -2.82 11.68
N LYS A 141 21.10 -1.90 12.47
CA LYS A 141 22.50 -1.46 12.42
C LYS A 141 22.93 -0.93 11.03
N MET A 142 21.99 -0.50 10.22
CA MET A 142 22.28 0.11 8.92
C MET A 142 22.86 1.50 9.11
N ASP A 143 23.88 1.87 8.31
CA ASP A 143 24.43 3.21 8.33
C ASP A 143 23.36 4.23 7.92
N LYS A 144 23.28 5.32 8.67
CA LYS A 144 22.36 6.44 8.39
C LYS A 144 22.62 7.09 7.04
N GLN A 145 23.85 7.00 6.52
CA GLN A 145 24.22 7.52 5.20
C GLN A 145 23.69 6.69 4.04
N ASP A 146 23.24 5.44 4.34
CA ASP A 146 22.70 4.52 3.35
C ASP A 146 21.22 4.70 3.09
N ILE A 147 20.56 5.61 3.80
CA ILE A 147 19.14 5.93 3.60
C ILE A 147 18.93 7.42 3.37
N ILE A 148 18.04 7.70 2.41
CA ILE A 148 17.60 9.05 2.05
C ILE A 148 16.11 9.13 2.31
N PHE A 149 15.67 10.10 3.11
CA PHE A 149 14.27 10.35 3.40
C PHE A 149 13.71 11.45 2.52
N LEU A 150 12.57 11.18 1.85
CA LEU A 150 11.80 12.17 1.08
C LEU A 150 10.43 12.36 1.77
N PRO A 151 10.27 13.38 2.65
CA PRO A 151 9.22 13.39 3.67
C PRO A 151 7.90 14.09 3.29
N ASN A 152 7.64 14.42 2.03
CA ASN A 152 6.54 15.33 1.67
C ASN A 152 5.46 14.71 0.77
N ALA A 153 5.41 13.38 0.61
CA ALA A 153 4.42 12.72 -0.22
C ALA A 153 3.12 12.43 0.55
N ARG A 154 1.99 12.66 -0.09
CA ARG A 154 0.65 12.40 0.48
C ARG A 154 -0.04 11.20 -0.17
N ASN A 155 0.47 10.74 -1.30
CA ASN A 155 -0.05 9.64 -2.08
C ASN A 155 1.03 9.03 -2.98
N THR A 156 0.71 7.92 -3.65
CA THR A 156 1.63 7.21 -4.53
C THR A 156 2.21 8.11 -5.64
N ILE A 157 1.40 8.97 -6.26
CA ILE A 157 1.86 9.87 -7.33
C ILE A 157 2.91 10.85 -6.79
N GLU A 158 2.70 11.38 -5.61
CA GLU A 158 3.62 12.32 -4.97
C GLU A 158 4.91 11.64 -4.55
N ASN A 159 4.88 10.37 -4.12
CA ASN A 159 6.09 9.57 -3.87
C ASN A 159 6.98 9.53 -5.12
N PHE A 160 6.42 9.24 -6.29
CA PHE A 160 7.19 9.19 -7.54
C PHE A 160 7.62 10.57 -8.05
N LYS A 161 6.83 11.62 -7.81
CA LYS A 161 7.25 13.01 -8.10
C LYS A 161 8.46 13.42 -7.28
N GLN A 162 8.50 13.07 -5.99
CA GLN A 162 9.67 13.34 -5.15
C GLN A 162 10.90 12.55 -5.60
N LEU A 163 10.72 11.25 -5.95
CA LEU A 163 11.81 10.47 -6.51
C LEU A 163 12.36 11.12 -7.79
N LYS A 164 11.47 11.50 -8.73
CA LYS A 164 11.85 12.19 -9.96
C LYS A 164 12.61 13.49 -9.69
N SER A 165 12.13 14.26 -8.72
CA SER A 165 12.78 15.51 -8.32
C SER A 165 14.16 15.29 -7.70
N PHE A 166 14.30 14.27 -6.86
CA PHE A 166 15.57 13.85 -6.27
C PHE A 166 16.60 13.43 -7.33
N LEU A 167 16.15 12.68 -8.34
CA LEU A 167 16.99 12.17 -9.44
C LEU A 167 17.24 13.21 -10.55
N LYS A 168 16.75 14.45 -10.39
CA LYS A 168 16.94 15.50 -11.41
C LYS A 168 18.44 15.76 -11.62
N GLY A 169 18.90 15.49 -12.84
CA GLY A 169 20.31 15.57 -13.21
C GLY A 169 21.08 14.24 -13.20
N GLU A 170 20.53 13.19 -12.57
CA GLU A 170 21.13 11.85 -12.61
C GLU A 170 20.54 11.05 -13.78
N LYS A 171 21.33 10.85 -14.85
CA LYS A 171 20.91 10.07 -16.01
C LYS A 171 21.22 8.58 -15.83
N ASN A 172 20.39 7.72 -16.41
CA ASN A 172 20.60 6.26 -16.54
C ASN A 172 20.72 5.49 -15.20
N LYS A 173 20.09 5.98 -14.12
CA LYS A 173 20.08 5.28 -12.84
C LYS A 173 19.10 4.10 -12.85
N LYS A 174 19.57 2.96 -12.38
CA LYS A 174 18.78 1.75 -12.20
C LYS A 174 18.20 1.72 -10.79
N ILE A 175 16.87 1.75 -10.70
CA ILE A 175 16.14 1.83 -9.44
C ILE A 175 15.35 0.55 -9.24
N LEU A 176 15.56 -0.12 -8.12
CA LEU A 176 14.75 -1.26 -7.69
C LEU A 176 13.58 -0.75 -6.83
N LEU A 177 12.37 -0.95 -7.30
CA LEU A 177 11.16 -0.62 -6.54
C LEU A 177 10.80 -1.75 -5.58
N VAL A 178 10.67 -1.42 -4.28
CA VAL A 178 10.18 -2.33 -3.24
C VAL A 178 8.84 -1.83 -2.73
N THR A 179 7.78 -2.54 -3.06
CA THR A 179 6.42 -2.20 -2.65
C THR A 179 5.58 -3.47 -2.47
N SER A 180 4.41 -3.37 -1.82
CA SER A 180 3.51 -4.52 -1.67
C SER A 180 2.82 -4.88 -2.99
N ALA A 181 2.42 -6.14 -3.15
CA ALA A 181 1.77 -6.66 -4.35
C ALA A 181 0.53 -5.84 -4.75
N SER A 182 -0.29 -5.43 -3.78
CA SER A 182 -1.47 -4.58 -3.98
C SER A 182 -1.16 -3.17 -4.51
N HIS A 183 0.08 -2.71 -4.34
CA HIS A 183 0.54 -1.40 -4.80
C HIS A 183 1.37 -1.46 -6.08
N MET A 184 1.86 -2.64 -6.47
CA MET A 184 2.78 -2.79 -7.59
C MET A 184 2.23 -2.19 -8.91
N LYS A 185 1.01 -2.58 -9.31
CA LYS A 185 0.37 -2.06 -10.53
C LYS A 185 0.17 -0.53 -10.57
N ARG A 186 0.09 0.12 -9.39
CA ARG A 186 -0.03 1.58 -9.32
C ARG A 186 1.31 2.29 -9.32
N SER A 187 2.38 1.53 -9.13
CA SER A 187 3.74 2.04 -8.98
C SER A 187 4.61 1.81 -10.21
N LEU A 188 4.11 1.04 -11.18
CA LEU A 188 4.69 0.82 -12.50
C LEU A 188 4.00 1.69 -13.54
#